data_bd80f5718c13e2b9f4b1d6cd7dcdb889
#
_entry.id   bd80f5718c13e2b9f4b1d6cd7dcdb889
#
_cell.length_a   1.000
_cell.length_b   1.000
_cell.length_c   1.000
_cell.angle_alpha   90.00
_cell.angle_beta   90.00
_cell.angle_gamma   90.00
#
_symmetry.space_group_name_H-M   'P 1'
#
loop_
_entity.id
_entity.type
_entity.pdbx_description
1 polymer ?
#
loop_
_entity_poly.entity_id
_entity_poly.type
_entity_poly.pdbx_seq_one_letter_code
_entity_poly.pdbx_strand_id
1 'polypeptide(L)'
;MQSIRNIAIIAHVDHGKTTLVDKIIDQAKILDDRKERKELLLDNNDLERERGITILSKNVSVNYKDVKINVIDTPGHADFGGEVERVLKMADGVLLLVDAFEGPMPQTRFVLGKALELGLTPIVVVNKVDKENCTPDLVHEKVFDLMFALDATEDQLNFATIYGSAKNGWMSTDWQDPKENIIDLLDAVIESIPEAPYREGSPQMQITSLDFSSFTGRLAIGRVFRGDLEENKDYMLCKADGSTKKVRIKELHVFEGMGKAKVSKVRSGDICSITGLEGFEIGDTIADVENPEALTRIEVDQPTMSMLFTINNSPFFGKEGKYVTSRHLRDRLFKEMEKNLALRVDTTDSEDKFNVFGRGVLHLSVLIETMRREGYELQVGRPQVIIKEINGVKSEPYETLSIDVPEESASKAINLVSLRKGDLLVMEPKGDLQHLEFTIPSRGLIGLRNRILTATAGTAIINHRFSEYGPFKGEFSEDIKGAIVSSAAGKATAYAIDRLQDRGRFFIDINEEIYIGQVVGENSKDTDMGVNLIKGKQLTNMRKSGTDDAMKIAPKVDFSLEECMEYIKVDEYLEVTPASLRMRKITFRP
;
A
#
# COMPACT_ATOMS: atom_id res chain seq x y z
N MET A 1 1.88 26.40 -29.01
CA MET A 1 2.00 25.97 -27.60
C MET A 1 2.33 24.48 -27.58
N GLN A 2 3.17 24.00 -26.68
CA GLN A 2 3.48 22.57 -26.61
C GLN A 2 2.23 21.77 -26.22
N SER A 3 1.89 20.69 -26.93
CA SER A 3 0.78 19.80 -26.59
C SER A 3 1.09 19.01 -25.31
N ILE A 4 0.10 18.73 -24.46
CA ILE A 4 0.26 18.00 -23.19
C ILE A 4 -0.62 16.76 -23.22
N ARG A 5 -0.10 15.64 -22.72
CA ARG A 5 -0.84 14.41 -22.40
C ARG A 5 -0.61 14.06 -20.94
N ASN A 6 -1.66 13.87 -20.19
CA ASN A 6 -1.58 13.43 -18.78
C ASN A 6 -2.06 11.98 -18.71
N ILE A 7 -1.17 11.06 -18.38
CA ILE A 7 -1.47 9.63 -18.30
C ILE A 7 -1.22 9.10 -16.91
N ALA A 8 -2.11 8.28 -16.41
CA ALA A 8 -1.92 7.51 -15.18
C ALA A 8 -1.57 6.06 -15.52
N ILE A 9 -0.63 5.44 -14.81
CA ILE A 9 -0.29 4.03 -15.02
C ILE A 9 -0.96 3.19 -13.96
N ILE A 10 -1.80 2.26 -14.39
CA ILE A 10 -2.51 1.28 -13.56
C ILE A 10 -1.88 -0.09 -13.80
N ALA A 11 -1.51 -0.77 -12.73
CA ALA A 11 -0.99 -2.14 -12.80
C ALA A 11 -1.26 -2.89 -11.51
N HIS A 12 -1.35 -4.21 -11.59
CA HIS A 12 -1.22 -5.06 -10.40
C HIS A 12 0.24 -5.08 -9.91
N VAL A 13 0.43 -5.46 -8.64
CA VAL A 13 1.75 -5.70 -8.07
C VAL A 13 2.51 -6.69 -8.96
N ASP A 14 3.80 -6.48 -9.17
CA ASP A 14 4.69 -7.28 -10.00
C ASP A 14 4.38 -7.35 -11.51
N HIS A 15 3.38 -6.65 -12.03
CA HIS A 15 3.13 -6.58 -13.48
C HIS A 15 4.19 -5.74 -14.25
N GLY A 16 5.11 -5.06 -13.52
CA GLY A 16 6.26 -4.36 -14.10
C GLY A 16 6.05 -2.87 -14.31
N LYS A 17 5.17 -2.23 -13.53
CA LYS A 17 4.86 -0.81 -13.60
C LYS A 17 6.10 0.08 -13.47
N THR A 18 6.86 -0.05 -12.39
CA THR A 18 8.08 0.72 -12.14
C THR A 18 9.11 0.53 -13.24
N THR A 19 9.29 -0.73 -13.69
CA THR A 19 10.21 -1.06 -14.79
C THR A 19 9.81 -0.35 -16.09
N LEU A 20 8.51 -0.28 -16.41
CA LEU A 20 8.03 0.41 -17.61
C LEU A 20 8.27 1.91 -17.50
N VAL A 21 7.96 2.53 -16.36
CA VAL A 21 8.17 3.97 -16.15
C VAL A 21 9.65 4.33 -16.24
N ASP A 22 10.54 3.53 -15.66
CA ASP A 22 12.00 3.71 -15.79
C ASP A 22 12.43 3.68 -17.26
N LYS A 23 11.92 2.73 -18.05
CA LYS A 23 12.22 2.64 -19.48
C LYS A 23 11.68 3.81 -20.31
N ILE A 24 10.48 4.30 -19.97
CA ILE A 24 9.92 5.52 -20.58
C ILE A 24 10.86 6.71 -20.35
N ILE A 25 11.32 6.89 -19.13
CA ILE A 25 12.23 7.99 -18.78
C ILE A 25 13.58 7.85 -19.49
N ASP A 26 14.17 6.66 -19.46
CA ASP A 26 15.49 6.42 -20.03
C ASP A 26 15.50 6.62 -21.55
N GLN A 27 14.51 6.04 -22.24
CA GLN A 27 14.48 6.11 -23.69
C GLN A 27 14.00 7.46 -24.21
N ALA A 28 13.07 8.14 -23.53
CA ALA A 28 12.69 9.50 -23.89
C ALA A 28 13.87 10.49 -23.76
N LYS A 29 14.79 10.29 -22.80
CA LYS A 29 16.03 11.09 -22.67
C LYS A 29 17.01 10.84 -23.81
N ILE A 30 17.08 9.62 -24.34
CA ILE A 30 17.94 9.27 -25.48
C ILE A 30 17.40 9.93 -26.75
N LEU A 31 16.09 10.07 -26.86
CA LEU A 31 15.39 10.70 -28.00
C LEU A 31 15.43 12.23 -27.92
N ASP A 32 15.66 12.81 -26.72
CA ASP A 32 15.84 14.25 -26.50
C ASP A 32 17.33 14.58 -26.34
N ASP A 33 18.02 14.93 -27.45
CA ASP A 33 19.48 15.16 -27.57
C ASP A 33 20.07 16.26 -26.65
N ARG A 34 19.30 16.79 -25.68
CA ARG A 34 19.63 18.03 -24.97
C ARG A 34 20.13 17.88 -23.53
N LYS A 35 20.21 16.68 -22.93
CA LYS A 35 20.54 16.57 -21.49
C LYS A 35 21.49 15.44 -21.11
N GLU A 36 22.37 15.76 -20.14
CA GLU A 36 23.35 14.84 -19.53
C GLU A 36 22.69 13.65 -18.80
N ARG A 37 23.28 12.47 -18.97
CA ARG A 37 22.90 11.22 -18.31
C ARG A 37 23.15 11.31 -16.79
N LYS A 38 22.10 11.35 -15.99
CA LYS A 38 22.15 10.98 -14.57
C LYS A 38 21.31 9.71 -14.40
N GLU A 39 21.90 8.68 -13.81
CA GLU A 39 21.17 7.48 -13.41
C GLU A 39 20.08 7.87 -12.41
N LEU A 40 18.84 7.54 -12.74
CA LEU A 40 17.67 7.85 -11.95
C LEU A 40 16.84 6.57 -11.79
N LEU A 41 16.77 6.06 -10.58
CA LEU A 41 15.87 4.98 -10.19
C LEU A 41 14.63 5.62 -9.54
N LEU A 42 13.44 5.28 -10.04
CA LEU A 42 12.15 5.77 -9.52
C LEU A 42 11.93 5.36 -8.06
N ASP A 43 12.34 4.17 -7.67
CA ASP A 43 12.17 3.69 -6.32
C ASP A 43 13.34 4.11 -5.42
N ASN A 44 13.30 5.36 -4.97
CA ASN A 44 14.21 5.87 -3.93
C ASN A 44 13.85 5.37 -2.52
N ASN A 45 12.74 4.65 -2.37
CA ASN A 45 12.30 4.09 -1.11
C ASN A 45 12.63 2.59 -1.09
N ASP A 46 13.55 2.19 -0.20
CA ASP A 46 13.95 0.79 -0.06
C ASP A 46 12.77 -0.15 0.24
N LEU A 47 11.71 0.35 0.92
CA LEU A 47 10.49 -0.40 1.19
C LEU A 47 9.67 -0.69 -0.07
N GLU A 48 9.58 0.25 -1.01
CA GLU A 48 8.89 0.03 -2.29
C GLU A 48 9.60 -1.05 -3.10
N ARG A 49 10.95 -1.02 -3.15
CA ARG A 49 11.76 -2.05 -3.84
C ARG A 49 11.62 -3.44 -3.22
N GLU A 50 11.71 -3.53 -1.88
CA GLU A 50 11.67 -4.82 -1.19
C GLU A 50 10.28 -5.46 -1.29
N ARG A 51 9.23 -4.66 -1.32
CA ARG A 51 7.84 -5.14 -1.38
C ARG A 51 7.28 -5.22 -2.78
N GLY A 52 7.97 -4.68 -3.79
CA GLY A 52 7.51 -4.63 -5.17
C GLY A 52 6.25 -3.77 -5.37
N ILE A 53 5.92 -2.85 -4.43
CA ILE A 53 4.71 -2.02 -4.47
C ILE A 53 5.05 -0.54 -4.51
N THR A 54 4.28 0.25 -5.26
CA THR A 54 4.31 1.71 -5.16
C THR A 54 3.46 2.14 -3.97
N ILE A 55 4.06 2.87 -3.04
CA ILE A 55 3.41 3.38 -1.83
C ILE A 55 2.94 4.81 -2.05
N LEU A 56 3.78 5.65 -2.66
CA LEU A 56 3.49 7.05 -2.95
C LEU A 56 3.43 7.30 -4.45
N SER A 57 2.39 8.01 -4.89
CA SER A 57 2.29 8.45 -6.28
C SER A 57 3.43 9.39 -6.65
N LYS A 58 4.02 9.18 -7.82
CA LYS A 58 5.11 10.02 -8.36
C LYS A 58 4.69 10.61 -9.68
N ASN A 59 5.09 11.85 -9.90
CA ASN A 59 4.85 12.53 -11.17
C ASN A 59 6.17 12.66 -11.93
N VAL A 60 6.15 12.20 -13.17
CA VAL A 60 7.29 12.26 -14.08
C VAL A 60 6.81 12.92 -15.37
N SER A 61 7.68 13.63 -16.07
CA SER A 61 7.35 14.23 -17.36
C SER A 61 8.45 13.95 -18.37
N VAL A 62 8.05 13.55 -19.55
CA VAL A 62 8.96 13.34 -20.70
C VAL A 62 8.51 14.14 -21.90
N ASN A 63 9.45 14.55 -22.74
CA ASN A 63 9.16 15.21 -24.01
C ASN A 63 9.39 14.22 -25.15
N TYR A 64 8.40 14.08 -26.03
CA TYR A 64 8.49 13.25 -27.22
C TYR A 64 7.73 13.89 -28.39
N LYS A 65 8.35 14.05 -29.55
CA LYS A 65 7.78 14.71 -30.75
C LYS A 65 7.06 16.04 -30.45
N ASP A 66 7.71 16.95 -29.69
CA ASP A 66 7.16 18.23 -29.24
C ASP A 66 5.90 18.13 -28.36
N VAL A 67 5.54 16.95 -27.89
CA VAL A 67 4.48 16.71 -26.91
C VAL A 67 5.10 16.48 -25.53
N LYS A 68 4.57 17.16 -24.53
CA LYS A 68 4.87 16.89 -23.11
C LYS A 68 3.95 15.79 -22.60
N ILE A 69 4.51 14.68 -22.17
CA ILE A 69 3.77 13.56 -21.58
C ILE A 69 4.04 13.54 -20.08
N ASN A 70 3.04 13.90 -19.28
CA ASN A 70 3.07 13.74 -17.84
C ASN A 70 2.62 12.32 -17.50
N VAL A 71 3.48 11.58 -16.82
CA VAL A 71 3.23 10.21 -16.36
C VAL A 71 3.02 10.25 -14.86
N ILE A 72 1.87 9.80 -14.40
CA ILE A 72 1.49 9.74 -13.00
C ILE A 72 1.53 8.28 -12.56
N ASP A 73 2.48 7.94 -11.71
CA ASP A 73 2.60 6.61 -11.14
C ASP A 73 1.57 6.41 -10.03
N THR A 74 0.68 5.42 -10.16
CA THR A 74 -0.39 5.17 -9.19
C THR A 74 -0.03 4.04 -8.23
N PRO A 75 -0.39 4.14 -6.93
CA PRO A 75 -0.31 3.00 -6.02
C PRO A 75 -1.16 1.83 -6.54
N GLY A 76 -0.62 0.61 -6.44
CA GLY A 76 -1.32 -0.60 -6.94
C GLY A 76 -2.19 -1.30 -5.90
N HIS A 77 -2.07 -0.98 -4.61
CA HIS A 77 -2.74 -1.70 -3.53
C HIS A 77 -4.05 -1.03 -3.09
N ALA A 78 -5.06 -1.84 -2.75
CA ALA A 78 -6.40 -1.37 -2.36
C ALA A 78 -6.39 -0.42 -1.13
N ASP A 79 -5.45 -0.59 -0.19
CA ASP A 79 -5.29 0.29 0.98
C ASP A 79 -4.97 1.75 0.61
N PHE A 80 -4.54 1.99 -0.64
CA PHE A 80 -4.24 3.32 -1.19
C PHE A 80 -5.30 3.83 -2.18
N GLY A 81 -6.51 3.23 -2.20
CA GLY A 81 -7.58 3.50 -3.17
C GLY A 81 -7.95 4.99 -3.31
N GLY A 82 -8.01 5.74 -2.22
CA GLY A 82 -8.29 7.18 -2.30
C GLY A 82 -7.13 8.03 -2.87
N GLU A 83 -5.89 7.52 -2.85
CA GLU A 83 -4.79 8.16 -3.58
C GLU A 83 -4.93 7.91 -5.07
N VAL A 84 -5.34 6.71 -5.45
CA VAL A 84 -5.61 6.35 -6.84
C VAL A 84 -6.67 7.25 -7.45
N GLU A 85 -7.82 7.44 -6.79
CA GLU A 85 -8.90 8.27 -7.30
C GLU A 85 -8.49 9.74 -7.48
N ARG A 86 -7.69 10.28 -6.54
CA ARG A 86 -7.15 11.64 -6.65
C ARG A 86 -6.20 11.80 -7.83
N VAL A 87 -5.34 10.82 -8.03
CA VAL A 87 -4.35 10.80 -9.12
C VAL A 87 -5.04 10.68 -10.46
N LEU A 88 -6.05 9.82 -10.59
CA LEU A 88 -6.83 9.66 -11.81
C LEU A 88 -7.53 10.95 -12.26
N LYS A 89 -7.97 11.81 -11.33
CA LYS A 89 -8.55 13.12 -11.68
C LYS A 89 -7.56 14.08 -12.36
N MET A 90 -6.25 13.85 -12.25
CA MET A 90 -5.25 14.64 -12.96
C MET A 90 -4.98 14.13 -14.39
N ALA A 91 -5.38 12.90 -14.70
CA ALA A 91 -5.10 12.26 -15.99
C ALA A 91 -6.17 12.57 -17.06
N ASP A 92 -5.80 12.40 -18.32
CA ASP A 92 -6.67 12.42 -19.48
C ASP A 92 -6.85 11.00 -20.06
N GLY A 93 -5.94 10.09 -19.72
CA GLY A 93 -6.02 8.69 -20.08
C GLY A 93 -5.22 7.79 -19.14
N VAL A 94 -5.35 6.47 -19.32
CA VAL A 94 -4.69 5.48 -18.49
C VAL A 94 -3.93 4.45 -19.30
N LEU A 95 -2.73 4.07 -18.84
CA LEU A 95 -2.02 2.89 -19.30
C LEU A 95 -2.35 1.73 -18.35
N LEU A 96 -3.13 0.77 -18.82
CA LEU A 96 -3.44 -0.45 -18.10
C LEU A 96 -2.36 -1.50 -18.41
N LEU A 97 -1.46 -1.72 -17.46
CA LEU A 97 -0.38 -2.70 -17.60
C LEU A 97 -0.79 -4.06 -17.04
N VAL A 98 -0.77 -5.08 -17.90
CA VAL A 98 -1.20 -6.45 -17.57
C VAL A 98 -0.08 -7.43 -17.90
N ASP A 99 0.19 -8.41 -17.03
CA ASP A 99 1.12 -9.50 -17.30
C ASP A 99 0.53 -10.46 -18.34
N ALA A 100 1.31 -10.79 -19.38
CA ALA A 100 0.90 -11.66 -20.48
C ALA A 100 0.57 -13.11 -20.06
N PHE A 101 0.94 -13.52 -18.85
CA PHE A 101 0.63 -14.84 -18.30
C PHE A 101 -0.54 -14.79 -17.30
N GLU A 102 -0.50 -13.86 -16.34
CA GLU A 102 -1.48 -13.77 -15.26
C GLU A 102 -2.81 -13.16 -15.71
N GLY A 103 -2.77 -12.22 -16.66
CA GLY A 103 -3.93 -11.47 -17.10
C GLY A 103 -4.40 -10.40 -16.10
N PRO A 104 -5.62 -9.86 -16.28
CA PRO A 104 -6.16 -8.84 -15.37
C PRO A 104 -6.48 -9.45 -14.01
N MET A 105 -5.98 -8.82 -12.93
CA MET A 105 -6.13 -9.24 -11.54
C MET A 105 -7.24 -8.43 -10.83
N PRO A 106 -7.83 -8.94 -9.72
CA PRO A 106 -8.96 -8.28 -9.04
C PRO A 106 -8.70 -6.82 -8.60
N GLN A 107 -7.47 -6.49 -8.20
CA GLN A 107 -7.12 -5.10 -7.85
C GLN A 107 -7.17 -4.17 -9.06
N THR A 108 -6.77 -4.67 -10.23
CA THR A 108 -6.85 -3.94 -11.51
C THR A 108 -8.28 -3.55 -11.83
N ARG A 109 -9.26 -4.43 -11.55
CA ARG A 109 -10.68 -4.19 -11.79
C ARG A 109 -11.19 -2.92 -11.10
N PHE A 110 -10.82 -2.70 -9.83
CA PHE A 110 -11.25 -1.52 -9.08
C PHE A 110 -10.70 -0.23 -9.67
N VAL A 111 -9.38 -0.18 -9.90
CA VAL A 111 -8.72 1.04 -10.40
C VAL A 111 -9.16 1.35 -11.83
N LEU A 112 -9.31 0.32 -12.67
CA LEU A 112 -9.81 0.46 -14.03
C LEU A 112 -11.27 0.94 -14.02
N GLY A 113 -12.15 0.38 -13.18
CA GLY A 113 -13.54 0.84 -13.05
C GLY A 113 -13.62 2.33 -12.73
N LYS A 114 -12.81 2.81 -11.78
CA LYS A 114 -12.72 4.24 -11.44
C LYS A 114 -12.20 5.10 -12.59
N ALA A 115 -11.25 4.61 -13.36
CA ALA A 115 -10.74 5.30 -14.55
C ALA A 115 -11.82 5.42 -15.63
N LEU A 116 -12.58 4.35 -15.89
CA LEU A 116 -13.68 4.33 -16.85
C LEU A 116 -14.84 5.25 -16.42
N GLU A 117 -15.23 5.24 -15.14
CA GLU A 117 -16.22 6.15 -14.55
C GLU A 117 -15.85 7.63 -14.74
N LEU A 118 -14.55 7.96 -14.66
CA LEU A 118 -14.03 9.31 -14.90
C LEU A 118 -13.93 9.66 -16.39
N GLY A 119 -14.29 8.76 -17.30
CA GLY A 119 -14.24 8.97 -18.74
C GLY A 119 -12.82 8.97 -19.31
N LEU A 120 -11.84 8.37 -18.61
CA LEU A 120 -10.47 8.32 -19.10
C LEU A 120 -10.32 7.34 -20.27
N THR A 121 -9.50 7.70 -21.25
CA THR A 121 -9.19 6.85 -22.40
C THR A 121 -8.17 5.79 -22.02
N PRO A 122 -8.45 4.48 -22.15
CA PRO A 122 -7.53 3.42 -21.82
C PRO A 122 -6.60 3.06 -23.01
N ILE A 123 -5.34 2.75 -22.68
CA ILE A 123 -4.41 2.00 -23.53
C ILE A 123 -4.00 0.76 -22.74
N VAL A 124 -4.08 -0.41 -23.34
CA VAL A 124 -3.70 -1.67 -22.72
C VAL A 124 -2.26 -2.00 -23.08
N VAL A 125 -1.44 -2.28 -22.08
CA VAL A 125 -0.05 -2.71 -22.28
C VAL A 125 0.11 -4.13 -21.75
N VAL A 126 0.20 -5.11 -22.64
CA VAL A 126 0.42 -6.51 -22.32
C VAL A 126 1.93 -6.74 -22.17
N ASN A 127 2.40 -6.80 -20.94
CA ASN A 127 3.81 -6.88 -20.57
C ASN A 127 4.28 -8.31 -20.33
N LYS A 128 5.60 -8.53 -20.38
CA LYS A 128 6.27 -9.81 -20.13
C LYS A 128 5.95 -10.88 -21.19
N VAL A 129 5.77 -10.47 -22.43
CA VAL A 129 5.59 -11.39 -23.56
C VAL A 129 6.86 -12.21 -23.88
N ASP A 130 7.97 -11.92 -23.21
CA ASP A 130 9.21 -12.69 -23.23
C ASP A 130 9.18 -13.97 -22.38
N LYS A 131 8.12 -14.22 -21.62
CA LYS A 131 7.92 -15.46 -20.87
C LYS A 131 7.47 -16.60 -21.81
N GLU A 132 8.01 -17.81 -21.60
CA GLU A 132 7.72 -18.99 -22.44
C GLU A 132 6.24 -19.42 -22.46
N ASN A 133 5.50 -19.16 -21.37
CA ASN A 133 4.09 -19.54 -21.22
C ASN A 133 3.13 -18.35 -21.33
N CYS A 134 3.51 -17.27 -22.00
CA CYS A 134 2.65 -16.12 -22.18
C CYS A 134 1.50 -16.42 -23.17
N THR A 135 0.35 -15.82 -22.94
CA THR A 135 -0.86 -15.92 -23.77
C THR A 135 -1.41 -14.53 -24.09
N PRO A 136 -0.69 -13.68 -24.85
CA PRO A 136 -1.03 -12.27 -25.05
C PRO A 136 -2.43 -12.05 -25.64
N ASP A 137 -2.82 -12.87 -26.62
CA ASP A 137 -4.13 -12.76 -27.29
C ASP A 137 -5.28 -13.08 -26.31
N LEU A 138 -5.13 -14.14 -25.51
CA LEU A 138 -6.11 -14.49 -24.46
C LEU A 138 -6.20 -13.40 -23.37
N VAL A 139 -5.07 -12.78 -23.03
CA VAL A 139 -5.04 -11.67 -22.05
C VAL A 139 -5.76 -10.45 -22.63
N HIS A 140 -5.60 -10.16 -23.91
CA HIS A 140 -6.35 -9.09 -24.59
C HIS A 140 -7.86 -9.34 -24.51
N GLU A 141 -8.33 -10.54 -24.83
CA GLU A 141 -9.74 -10.93 -24.70
C GLU A 141 -10.26 -10.76 -23.27
N LYS A 142 -9.50 -11.26 -22.26
CA LYS A 142 -9.88 -11.09 -20.85
C LYS A 142 -9.97 -9.64 -20.40
N VAL A 143 -9.11 -8.77 -20.92
CA VAL A 143 -9.18 -7.31 -20.63
C VAL A 143 -10.40 -6.70 -21.28
N PHE A 144 -10.74 -7.09 -22.51
CA PHE A 144 -11.95 -6.66 -23.18
C PHE A 144 -13.20 -7.06 -22.39
N ASP A 145 -13.30 -8.33 -21.99
CA ASP A 145 -14.40 -8.85 -21.15
C ASP A 145 -14.49 -8.09 -19.83
N LEU A 146 -13.34 -7.79 -19.21
CA LEU A 146 -13.30 -7.01 -17.97
C LEU A 146 -13.84 -5.58 -18.18
N MET A 147 -13.46 -4.90 -19.25
CA MET A 147 -13.95 -3.55 -19.55
C MET A 147 -15.44 -3.56 -19.85
N PHE A 148 -15.92 -4.57 -20.60
CA PHE A 148 -17.33 -4.77 -20.85
C PHE A 148 -18.13 -4.98 -19.56
N ALA A 149 -17.61 -5.82 -18.64
CA ALA A 149 -18.21 -6.05 -17.33
C ALA A 149 -18.14 -4.85 -16.36
N LEU A 150 -17.38 -3.82 -16.71
CA LEU A 150 -17.28 -2.54 -15.99
C LEU A 150 -18.07 -1.43 -16.67
N ASP A 151 -18.99 -1.75 -17.57
CA ASP A 151 -19.85 -0.81 -18.30
C ASP A 151 -19.05 0.27 -19.07
N ALA A 152 -17.90 -0.13 -19.63
CA ALA A 152 -17.09 0.77 -20.48
C ALA A 152 -17.91 1.25 -21.69
N THR A 153 -17.71 2.52 -22.07
CA THR A 153 -18.36 3.09 -23.26
C THR A 153 -17.79 2.48 -24.54
N GLU A 154 -18.48 2.62 -25.66
CA GLU A 154 -18.03 2.13 -26.96
C GLU A 154 -16.66 2.70 -27.35
N ASP A 155 -16.42 3.99 -27.07
CA ASP A 155 -15.12 4.64 -27.30
C ASP A 155 -14.01 4.04 -26.43
N GLN A 156 -14.32 3.67 -25.18
CA GLN A 156 -13.37 3.03 -24.26
C GLN A 156 -13.10 1.57 -24.61
N LEU A 157 -14.08 0.86 -25.19
CA LEU A 157 -13.90 -0.52 -25.67
C LEU A 157 -13.04 -0.58 -26.95
N ASN A 158 -12.91 0.52 -27.68
CA ASN A 158 -12.03 0.62 -28.84
C ASN A 158 -10.61 1.08 -28.43
N PHE A 159 -10.04 0.42 -27.44
CA PHE A 159 -8.72 0.77 -26.90
C PHE A 159 -7.56 0.26 -27.74
N ALA A 160 -6.46 1.02 -27.76
CA ALA A 160 -5.20 0.58 -28.34
C ALA A 160 -4.52 -0.46 -27.42
N THR A 161 -3.94 -1.50 -28.03
CA THR A 161 -3.16 -2.51 -27.31
C THR A 161 -1.71 -2.52 -27.80
N ILE A 162 -0.79 -2.46 -26.83
CA ILE A 162 0.65 -2.53 -27.03
C ILE A 162 1.19 -3.75 -26.28
N TYR A 163 2.07 -4.49 -26.91
CA TYR A 163 2.68 -5.70 -26.38
C TYR A 163 4.18 -5.49 -26.19
N GLY A 164 4.77 -6.13 -25.17
CA GLY A 164 6.22 -6.04 -25.05
C GLY A 164 6.81 -6.59 -23.76
N SER A 165 8.08 -6.26 -23.57
CA SER A 165 8.84 -6.57 -22.37
C SER A 165 9.46 -5.30 -21.81
N ALA A 166 8.89 -4.76 -20.74
CA ALA A 166 9.45 -3.61 -20.04
C ALA A 166 10.87 -3.91 -19.54
N LYS A 167 11.14 -5.15 -19.10
CA LYS A 167 12.47 -5.59 -18.67
C LYS A 167 13.49 -5.46 -19.79
N ASN A 168 13.15 -5.91 -20.98
CA ASN A 168 14.02 -5.88 -22.16
C ASN A 168 13.99 -4.51 -22.87
N GLY A 169 13.05 -3.62 -22.51
CA GLY A 169 12.99 -2.23 -22.97
C GLY A 169 12.41 -2.07 -24.37
N TRP A 170 11.48 -2.93 -24.79
CA TRP A 170 10.81 -2.82 -26.08
C TRP A 170 9.28 -2.96 -25.96
N MET A 171 8.56 -2.28 -26.86
CA MET A 171 7.11 -2.33 -27.01
C MET A 171 6.77 -2.34 -28.52
N SER A 172 5.70 -3.04 -28.89
CA SER A 172 5.25 -3.20 -30.28
C SER A 172 3.72 -3.31 -30.34
N THR A 173 3.13 -2.98 -31.47
CA THR A 173 1.71 -3.25 -31.76
C THR A 173 1.43 -4.74 -32.05
N ASP A 174 2.48 -5.53 -32.32
CA ASP A 174 2.40 -6.97 -32.54
C ASP A 174 3.43 -7.68 -31.63
N TRP A 175 2.96 -8.59 -30.77
CA TRP A 175 3.83 -9.31 -29.85
C TRP A 175 4.78 -10.30 -30.53
N GLN A 176 4.50 -10.69 -31.78
CA GLN A 176 5.35 -11.56 -32.60
C GLN A 176 6.45 -10.77 -33.34
N ASP A 177 6.38 -9.43 -33.34
CA ASP A 177 7.38 -8.54 -33.96
C ASP A 177 8.06 -7.67 -32.90
N PRO A 178 9.00 -8.22 -32.10
CA PRO A 178 9.69 -7.47 -31.06
C PRO A 178 10.55 -6.35 -31.65
N LYS A 179 10.48 -5.16 -31.05
CA LYS A 179 11.26 -3.98 -31.39
C LYS A 179 12.49 -3.84 -30.48
N GLU A 180 13.31 -2.81 -30.74
CA GLU A 180 14.47 -2.48 -29.90
C GLU A 180 14.19 -1.36 -28.90
N ASN A 181 12.98 -0.75 -28.96
CA ASN A 181 12.61 0.44 -28.18
C ASN A 181 11.12 0.46 -27.85
N ILE A 182 10.68 1.52 -27.15
CA ILE A 182 9.29 1.73 -26.72
C ILE A 182 8.55 2.78 -27.56
N ILE A 183 9.04 3.10 -28.75
CA ILE A 183 8.47 4.18 -29.59
C ILE A 183 6.99 3.92 -29.89
N ASP A 184 6.62 2.68 -30.21
CA ASP A 184 5.22 2.33 -30.51
C ASP A 184 4.28 2.65 -29.34
N LEU A 185 4.73 2.51 -28.09
CA LEU A 185 3.97 2.93 -26.91
C LEU A 185 3.82 4.44 -26.84
N LEU A 186 4.90 5.19 -27.06
CA LEU A 186 4.85 6.66 -27.03
C LEU A 186 3.98 7.22 -28.16
N ASP A 187 4.02 6.61 -29.33
CA ASP A 187 3.16 6.98 -30.45
C ASP A 187 1.69 6.67 -30.14
N ALA A 188 1.38 5.49 -29.57
CA ALA A 188 0.04 5.16 -29.14
C ALA A 188 -0.51 6.15 -28.09
N VAL A 189 0.34 6.63 -27.18
CA VAL A 189 -0.06 7.67 -26.20
C VAL A 189 -0.44 8.97 -26.89
N ILE A 190 0.33 9.42 -27.91
CA ILE A 190 0.04 10.65 -28.63
C ILE A 190 -1.24 10.51 -29.48
N GLU A 191 -1.45 9.35 -30.08
CA GLU A 191 -2.56 9.10 -31.01
C GLU A 191 -3.88 8.85 -30.28
N SER A 192 -3.86 8.07 -29.18
CA SER A 192 -5.08 7.63 -28.49
C SER A 192 -5.50 8.54 -27.35
N ILE A 193 -4.56 9.09 -26.57
CA ILE A 193 -4.90 9.94 -25.42
C ILE A 193 -5.22 11.36 -25.88
N PRO A 194 -6.35 11.94 -25.48
CA PRO A 194 -6.71 13.31 -25.88
C PRO A 194 -5.71 14.33 -25.31
N GLU A 195 -5.57 15.44 -26.04
CA GLU A 195 -4.78 16.57 -25.54
C GLU A 195 -5.44 17.18 -24.31
N ALA A 196 -4.63 17.50 -23.29
CA ALA A 196 -5.09 18.22 -22.13
C ALA A 196 -5.74 19.56 -22.54
N PRO A 197 -7.05 19.77 -22.27
CA PRO A 197 -7.76 20.93 -22.79
C PRO A 197 -7.22 22.23 -22.18
N TYR A 198 -6.90 23.20 -23.05
CA TYR A 198 -6.65 24.56 -22.60
C TYR A 198 -7.99 25.27 -22.39
N ARG A 199 -8.28 25.66 -21.16
CA ARG A 199 -9.52 26.39 -20.77
C ARG A 199 -9.16 27.79 -20.38
N GLU A 200 -9.63 28.78 -21.16
CA GLU A 200 -9.46 30.19 -20.84
C GLU A 200 -10.35 30.60 -19.64
N GLY A 201 -9.91 31.61 -18.90
CA GLY A 201 -10.67 32.18 -17.79
C GLY A 201 -9.85 32.41 -16.53
N SER A 202 -10.55 32.66 -15.41
CA SER A 202 -9.95 32.85 -14.10
C SER A 202 -9.20 31.60 -13.66
N PRO A 203 -7.97 31.73 -13.10
CA PRO A 203 -7.15 30.60 -12.73
C PRO A 203 -7.82 29.71 -11.68
N GLN A 204 -7.69 28.39 -11.89
CA GLN A 204 -8.29 27.38 -11.04
C GLN A 204 -7.44 26.11 -11.05
N MET A 205 -6.96 25.69 -9.88
CA MET A 205 -6.18 24.47 -9.66
C MET A 205 -6.67 23.73 -8.44
N GLN A 206 -6.89 22.43 -8.53
CA GLN A 206 -7.17 21.58 -7.37
C GLN A 206 -5.88 20.94 -6.83
N ILE A 207 -5.69 20.98 -5.52
CA ILE A 207 -4.59 20.30 -4.84
C ILE A 207 -4.96 18.83 -4.69
N THR A 208 -4.23 17.97 -5.39
CA THR A 208 -4.50 16.52 -5.44
C THR A 208 -3.49 15.69 -4.67
N SER A 209 -2.27 16.20 -4.51
CA SER A 209 -1.19 15.50 -3.81
C SER A 209 -0.31 16.49 -3.05
N LEU A 210 0.43 15.97 -2.10
CA LEU A 210 1.39 16.70 -1.29
C LEU A 210 2.79 16.11 -1.46
N ASP A 211 3.78 16.99 -1.43
CA ASP A 211 5.18 16.59 -1.33
C ASP A 211 5.86 17.41 -0.24
N PHE A 212 7.05 17.05 0.16
CA PHE A 212 7.79 17.73 1.20
C PHE A 212 9.26 17.91 0.81
N SER A 213 9.72 19.14 0.87
CA SER A 213 11.13 19.49 0.71
C SER A 213 11.69 19.98 2.05
N SER A 214 12.90 19.52 2.41
CA SER A 214 13.58 19.99 3.62
C SER A 214 13.90 21.49 3.60
N PHE A 215 13.92 22.13 2.41
CA PHE A 215 14.23 23.53 2.22
C PHE A 215 13.00 24.43 2.14
N THR A 216 11.96 23.98 1.42
CA THR A 216 10.77 24.80 1.13
C THR A 216 9.54 24.38 1.91
N GLY A 217 9.63 23.29 2.69
CA GLY A 217 8.51 22.75 3.44
C GLY A 217 7.53 21.98 2.56
N ARG A 218 6.23 22.09 2.87
CA ARG A 218 5.14 21.42 2.13
C ARG A 218 4.97 22.02 0.74
N LEU A 219 4.82 21.14 -0.26
CA LEU A 219 4.51 21.49 -1.64
C LEU A 219 3.11 20.97 -1.97
N ALA A 220 2.29 21.84 -2.60
CA ALA A 220 1.01 21.45 -3.16
C ALA A 220 1.22 21.02 -4.61
N ILE A 221 0.73 19.83 -4.98
CA ILE A 221 0.77 19.30 -6.34
C ILE A 221 -0.66 19.18 -6.86
N GLY A 222 -0.88 19.56 -8.13
CA GLY A 222 -2.17 19.44 -8.77
C GLY A 222 -2.15 19.82 -10.24
N ARG A 223 -3.29 19.63 -10.89
CA ARG A 223 -3.52 20.02 -12.26
C ARG A 223 -4.18 21.40 -12.32
N VAL A 224 -3.72 22.26 -13.22
CA VAL A 224 -4.38 23.51 -13.54
C VAL A 224 -5.57 23.22 -14.44
N PHE A 225 -6.79 23.43 -13.94
CA PHE A 225 -8.02 23.11 -14.67
C PHE A 225 -8.44 24.22 -15.62
N ARG A 226 -8.24 25.50 -15.24
CA ARG A 226 -8.62 26.66 -16.03
C ARG A 226 -7.63 27.81 -15.78
N GLY A 227 -7.47 28.66 -16.79
CA GLY A 227 -6.59 29.82 -16.75
C GLY A 227 -5.12 29.44 -16.59
N ASP A 228 -4.33 30.41 -16.18
CA ASP A 228 -2.89 30.25 -15.98
C ASP A 228 -2.50 30.63 -14.56
N LEU A 229 -1.59 29.87 -13.95
CA LEU A 229 -0.96 30.21 -12.67
C LEU A 229 0.37 30.90 -12.92
N GLU A 230 0.66 31.92 -12.12
CA GLU A 230 1.87 32.73 -12.21
C GLU A 230 2.61 32.78 -10.87
N GLU A 231 3.93 32.75 -10.93
CA GLU A 231 4.80 32.91 -9.77
C GLU A 231 4.65 34.33 -9.18
N ASN A 232 4.83 34.47 -7.86
CA ASN A 232 4.77 35.73 -7.13
C ASN A 232 3.42 36.48 -7.18
N LYS A 233 2.33 35.79 -7.53
CA LYS A 233 0.98 36.33 -7.60
C LYS A 233 0.12 35.85 -6.42
N ASP A 234 -0.86 36.67 -6.06
CA ASP A 234 -1.81 36.37 -5.00
C ASP A 234 -3.00 35.58 -5.56
N TYR A 235 -3.50 34.60 -4.81
CA TYR A 235 -4.64 33.75 -5.13
C TYR A 235 -5.53 33.55 -3.90
N MET A 236 -6.70 32.98 -4.08
CA MET A 236 -7.57 32.52 -2.99
C MET A 236 -7.46 31.01 -2.86
N LEU A 237 -7.23 30.56 -1.64
CA LEU A 237 -7.34 29.14 -1.26
C LEU A 237 -8.77 28.92 -0.76
N CYS A 238 -9.57 28.18 -1.54
CA CYS A 238 -10.93 27.78 -1.19
C CYS A 238 -10.86 26.44 -0.46
N LYS A 239 -11.28 26.43 0.82
CA LYS A 239 -11.22 25.27 1.70
C LYS A 239 -12.51 24.45 1.68
N ALA A 240 -12.41 23.24 2.24
CA ALA A 240 -13.51 22.29 2.36
C ALA A 240 -14.71 22.79 3.16
N ASP A 241 -14.48 23.63 4.17
CA ASP A 241 -15.51 24.22 5.02
C ASP A 241 -16.20 25.45 4.39
N GLY A 242 -15.87 25.76 3.12
CA GLY A 242 -16.36 26.93 2.40
C GLY A 242 -15.61 28.23 2.75
N SER A 243 -14.66 28.18 3.67
CA SER A 243 -13.81 29.34 3.98
C SER A 243 -12.81 29.61 2.87
N THR A 244 -12.44 30.88 2.72
CA THR A 244 -11.42 31.29 1.74
C THR A 244 -10.28 32.00 2.44
N LYS A 245 -9.05 31.73 2.03
CA LYS A 245 -7.84 32.36 2.57
C LYS A 245 -7.00 32.93 1.43
N LYS A 246 -6.59 34.19 1.54
CA LYS A 246 -5.65 34.76 0.57
C LYS A 246 -4.27 34.15 0.78
N VAL A 247 -3.67 33.65 -0.31
CA VAL A 247 -2.37 32.99 -0.34
C VAL A 247 -1.52 33.53 -1.47
N ARG A 248 -0.19 33.42 -1.37
CA ARG A 248 0.74 33.84 -2.40
C ARG A 248 1.58 32.65 -2.88
N ILE A 249 1.62 32.42 -4.17
CA ILE A 249 2.52 31.44 -4.78
C ILE A 249 3.93 32.05 -4.76
N LYS A 250 4.85 31.44 -4.01
CA LYS A 250 6.26 31.90 -3.95
C LYS A 250 7.08 31.35 -5.11
N GLU A 251 6.94 30.05 -5.37
CA GLU A 251 7.60 29.40 -6.48
C GLU A 251 6.64 28.43 -7.17
N LEU A 252 6.77 28.35 -8.47
CA LEU A 252 5.98 27.51 -9.34
C LEU A 252 6.91 26.58 -10.12
N HIS A 253 6.63 25.28 -10.09
CA HIS A 253 7.46 24.28 -10.74
C HIS A 253 6.61 23.36 -11.61
N VAL A 254 7.16 22.93 -12.74
CA VAL A 254 6.64 21.83 -13.55
C VAL A 254 7.56 20.62 -13.42
N PHE A 255 7.02 19.44 -13.72
CA PHE A 255 7.81 18.21 -13.73
C PHE A 255 8.65 18.14 -15.01
N GLU A 256 9.90 17.70 -14.89
CA GLU A 256 10.83 17.52 -15.99
C GLU A 256 11.73 16.32 -15.71
N GLY A 257 11.56 15.21 -16.46
CA GLY A 257 12.07 13.92 -16.05
C GLY A 257 11.52 13.53 -14.67
N MET A 258 12.39 13.14 -13.77
CA MET A 258 12.04 12.92 -12.35
C MET A 258 12.23 14.16 -11.47
N GLY A 259 12.72 15.25 -12.03
CA GLY A 259 12.97 16.50 -11.32
C GLY A 259 11.83 17.50 -11.46
N LYS A 260 12.07 18.67 -10.90
CA LYS A 260 11.17 19.83 -10.98
C LYS A 260 11.94 21.01 -11.57
N ALA A 261 11.37 21.65 -12.57
CA ALA A 261 11.92 22.86 -13.16
C ALA A 261 11.09 24.07 -12.71
N LYS A 262 11.77 25.11 -12.22
CA LYS A 262 11.13 26.38 -11.85
C LYS A 262 10.66 27.12 -13.10
N VAL A 263 9.42 27.59 -13.08
CA VAL A 263 8.82 28.34 -14.18
C VAL A 263 8.08 29.57 -13.64
N SER A 264 7.96 30.60 -14.45
CA SER A 264 7.21 31.81 -14.11
C SER A 264 5.69 31.66 -14.27
N LYS A 265 5.28 30.72 -15.12
CA LYS A 265 3.87 30.55 -15.50
C LYS A 265 3.58 29.09 -15.86
N VAL A 266 2.41 28.59 -15.45
CA VAL A 266 1.87 27.27 -15.83
C VAL A 266 0.48 27.44 -16.41
N ARG A 267 0.24 26.83 -17.57
CA ARG A 267 -1.04 26.90 -18.28
C ARG A 267 -2.05 25.86 -17.81
N SER A 268 -3.32 26.11 -18.10
CA SER A 268 -4.39 25.10 -17.99
C SER A 268 -4.01 23.81 -18.72
N GLY A 269 -4.33 22.69 -18.10
CA GLY A 269 -4.04 21.33 -18.57
C GLY A 269 -2.74 20.75 -18.05
N ASP A 270 -1.78 21.54 -17.54
CA ASP A 270 -0.50 21.02 -17.02
C ASP A 270 -0.57 20.69 -15.53
N ILE A 271 0.33 19.82 -15.09
CA ILE A 271 0.50 19.44 -13.68
C ILE A 271 1.68 20.23 -13.12
N CYS A 272 1.47 20.86 -11.97
CA CYS A 272 2.48 21.68 -11.33
C CYS A 272 2.60 21.43 -9.84
N SER A 273 3.72 21.90 -9.28
CA SER A 273 4.02 21.91 -7.85
C SER A 273 4.24 23.36 -7.40
N ILE A 274 3.64 23.70 -6.27
CA ILE A 274 3.59 25.07 -5.75
C ILE A 274 4.19 25.11 -4.35
N THR A 275 4.99 26.17 -4.06
CA THR A 275 5.54 26.46 -2.74
C THR A 275 4.99 27.76 -2.17
N GLY A 276 5.12 27.92 -0.84
CA GLY A 276 4.77 29.16 -0.15
C GLY A 276 3.32 29.22 0.32
N LEU A 277 2.54 28.18 0.12
CA LEU A 277 1.20 28.05 0.66
C LEU A 277 1.24 27.56 2.11
N GLU A 278 0.36 28.10 2.95
CA GLU A 278 0.20 27.70 4.36
C GLU A 278 -1.23 27.27 4.67
N GLY A 279 -1.36 26.18 5.42
CA GLY A 279 -2.64 25.68 5.91
C GLY A 279 -3.56 25.15 4.82
N PHE A 280 -2.99 24.61 3.73
CA PHE A 280 -3.72 23.96 2.65
C PHE A 280 -3.83 22.45 2.90
N GLU A 281 -4.88 21.87 2.33
CA GLU A 281 -5.16 20.44 2.38
C GLU A 281 -5.43 19.90 0.97
N ILE A 282 -5.36 18.57 0.83
CA ILE A 282 -5.76 17.92 -0.43
C ILE A 282 -7.27 18.13 -0.63
N GLY A 283 -7.65 18.44 -1.88
CA GLY A 283 -9.01 18.78 -2.25
C GLY A 283 -9.32 20.28 -2.21
N ASP A 284 -8.45 21.09 -1.56
CA ASP A 284 -8.57 22.55 -1.63
C ASP A 284 -8.35 23.06 -3.05
N THR A 285 -8.98 24.16 -3.40
CA THR A 285 -8.84 24.80 -4.70
C THR A 285 -8.10 26.11 -4.60
N ILE A 286 -7.07 26.30 -5.43
CA ILE A 286 -6.45 27.60 -5.68
C ILE A 286 -7.24 28.28 -6.78
N ALA A 287 -7.79 29.45 -6.51
CA ALA A 287 -8.67 30.20 -7.38
C ALA A 287 -8.24 31.65 -7.51
N ASP A 288 -8.89 32.38 -8.42
CA ASP A 288 -8.70 33.82 -8.59
C ASP A 288 -9.12 34.60 -7.34
N VAL A 289 -8.49 35.78 -7.12
CA VAL A 289 -8.78 36.64 -5.97
C VAL A 289 -10.13 37.33 -6.10
N GLU A 290 -10.47 37.77 -7.32
CA GLU A 290 -11.69 38.55 -7.56
C GLU A 290 -12.93 37.66 -7.69
N ASN A 291 -12.75 36.43 -8.21
CA ASN A 291 -13.83 35.48 -8.40
C ASN A 291 -13.41 34.08 -7.91
N PRO A 292 -13.35 33.84 -6.60
CA PRO A 292 -12.94 32.57 -6.01
C PRO A 292 -14.01 31.50 -6.26
N GLU A 293 -13.73 30.57 -7.15
CA GLU A 293 -14.60 29.45 -7.51
C GLU A 293 -13.94 28.13 -7.14
N ALA A 294 -14.50 27.40 -6.18
CA ALA A 294 -14.00 26.08 -5.75
C ALA A 294 -14.38 24.99 -6.75
N LEU A 295 -13.48 24.08 -7.03
CA LEU A 295 -13.77 22.84 -7.75
C LEU A 295 -14.49 21.84 -6.84
N THR A 296 -15.21 20.88 -7.46
CA THR A 296 -15.85 19.79 -6.70
C THR A 296 -14.80 19.06 -5.88
N ARG A 297 -15.08 18.96 -4.58
CA ARG A 297 -14.14 18.39 -3.62
C ARG A 297 -13.81 16.93 -3.97
N ILE A 298 -12.57 16.56 -3.76
CA ILE A 298 -12.14 15.17 -3.74
C ILE A 298 -12.41 14.64 -2.35
N GLU A 299 -13.31 13.68 -2.23
CA GLU A 299 -13.54 12.99 -0.96
C GLU A 299 -12.33 12.10 -0.65
N VAL A 300 -11.81 12.22 0.57
CA VAL A 300 -10.75 11.34 1.07
C VAL A 300 -11.44 10.27 1.91
N ASP A 301 -11.28 9.01 1.53
CA ASP A 301 -11.82 7.90 2.30
C ASP A 301 -11.36 7.98 3.75
N GLN A 302 -12.29 7.78 4.66
CA GLN A 302 -12.01 7.80 6.08
C GLN A 302 -11.24 6.55 6.50
N PRO A 303 -10.39 6.65 7.55
CA PRO A 303 -9.76 5.47 8.12
C PRO A 303 -10.79 4.40 8.53
N THR A 304 -10.46 3.15 8.27
CA THR A 304 -11.28 1.98 8.66
C THR A 304 -10.70 1.21 9.83
N MET A 305 -9.42 1.41 10.13
CA MET A 305 -8.69 0.73 11.20
C MET A 305 -8.02 1.70 12.15
N SER A 306 -7.86 1.27 13.39
CA SER A 306 -7.08 1.96 14.42
C SER A 306 -6.11 1.02 15.10
N MET A 307 -5.01 1.57 15.60
CA MET A 307 -4.00 0.83 16.35
C MET A 307 -3.40 1.70 17.44
N LEU A 308 -3.17 1.11 18.59
CA LEU A 308 -2.49 1.79 19.69
C LEU A 308 -0.98 1.78 19.45
N PHE A 309 -0.35 2.96 19.46
CA PHE A 309 1.10 3.14 19.48
C PHE A 309 1.51 3.63 20.86
N THR A 310 2.56 3.06 21.42
CA THR A 310 3.08 3.45 22.74
C THR A 310 4.60 3.32 22.78
N ILE A 311 5.24 4.00 23.74
CA ILE A 311 6.66 3.81 23.97
C ILE A 311 6.95 2.36 24.36
N ASN A 312 8.14 1.88 24.02
CA ASN A 312 8.60 0.59 24.52
C ASN A 312 8.88 0.67 26.03
N ASN A 313 8.23 -0.16 26.80
CA ASN A 313 8.46 -0.29 28.25
C ASN A 313 8.89 -1.72 28.62
N SER A 314 9.43 -2.47 27.66
CA SER A 314 9.98 -3.81 27.90
C SER A 314 11.29 -3.76 28.68
N PRO A 315 11.75 -4.88 29.26
CA PRO A 315 13.07 -4.98 29.86
C PRO A 315 14.24 -4.70 28.89
N PHE A 316 13.99 -4.69 27.59
CA PHE A 316 14.99 -4.37 26.57
C PHE A 316 14.90 -2.94 26.02
N PHE A 317 14.09 -2.10 26.66
CA PHE A 317 13.96 -0.68 26.33
C PHE A 317 15.32 0.01 26.12
N GLY A 318 15.47 0.72 25.00
CA GLY A 318 16.64 1.51 24.68
C GLY A 318 17.91 0.73 24.31
N LYS A 319 17.83 -0.61 24.17
CA LYS A 319 19.00 -1.40 23.73
C LYS A 319 19.29 -1.28 22.25
N GLU A 320 18.28 -1.10 21.42
CA GLU A 320 18.37 -1.20 19.96
C GLU A 320 17.95 0.10 19.25
N GLY A 321 17.03 0.87 19.85
CA GLY A 321 16.48 2.08 19.25
C GLY A 321 17.25 3.36 19.62
N LYS A 322 17.29 4.30 18.67
CA LYS A 322 17.83 5.66 18.88
C LYS A 322 16.76 6.61 19.43
N TYR A 323 15.53 6.47 18.95
CA TYR A 323 14.39 7.33 19.31
C TYR A 323 13.39 6.53 20.12
N VAL A 324 13.40 6.71 21.45
CA VAL A 324 12.70 5.84 22.39
C VAL A 324 11.69 6.59 23.28
N THR A 325 11.63 7.92 23.22
CA THR A 325 10.77 8.72 24.10
C THR A 325 9.41 9.04 23.50
N SER A 326 8.41 9.30 24.34
CA SER A 326 7.07 9.73 23.90
C SER A 326 7.11 10.98 23.04
N ARG A 327 8.00 11.93 23.32
CA ARG A 327 8.21 13.12 22.51
C ARG A 327 8.66 12.78 21.09
N HIS A 328 9.67 11.91 20.95
CA HIS A 328 10.14 11.47 19.64
C HIS A 328 9.02 10.79 18.84
N LEU A 329 8.27 9.90 19.50
CA LEU A 329 7.15 9.19 18.88
C LEU A 329 6.06 10.17 18.43
N ARG A 330 5.66 11.09 19.31
CA ARG A 330 4.67 12.13 19.01
C ARG A 330 5.09 12.99 17.82
N ASP A 331 6.27 13.59 17.90
CA ASP A 331 6.75 14.51 16.87
C ASP A 331 6.83 13.82 15.50
N ARG A 332 7.23 12.53 15.49
CA ARG A 332 7.28 11.72 14.25
C ARG A 332 5.89 11.41 13.69
N LEU A 333 4.95 11.00 14.54
CA LEU A 333 3.57 10.71 14.13
C LEU A 333 2.85 11.95 13.60
N PHE A 334 3.01 13.11 14.26
CA PHE A 334 2.43 14.37 13.79
C PHE A 334 3.05 14.83 12.47
N LYS A 335 4.37 14.66 12.29
CA LYS A 335 5.03 14.93 11.02
C LYS A 335 4.53 14.02 9.89
N GLU A 336 4.15 12.78 10.21
CA GLU A 336 3.56 11.88 9.21
C GLU A 336 2.18 12.36 8.77
N MET A 337 1.33 12.84 9.67
CA MET A 337 0.03 13.43 9.32
C MET A 337 0.14 14.63 8.35
N GLU A 338 1.25 15.37 8.41
CA GLU A 338 1.48 16.47 7.46
C GLU A 338 1.66 15.97 6.01
N LYS A 339 2.13 14.73 5.85
CA LYS A 339 2.43 14.12 4.55
C LYS A 339 1.33 13.17 4.08
N ASN A 340 0.66 12.52 5.03
CA ASN A 340 -0.30 11.44 4.77
C ASN A 340 -1.67 11.76 5.39
N LEU A 341 -2.59 12.25 4.56
CA LEU A 341 -3.94 12.62 5.00
C LEU A 341 -4.85 11.42 5.30
N ALA A 342 -4.49 10.23 4.85
CA ALA A 342 -5.21 9.01 5.20
C ALA A 342 -4.86 8.53 6.61
N LEU A 343 -3.86 9.16 7.25
CA LEU A 343 -3.45 8.90 8.62
C LEU A 343 -4.04 9.94 9.56
N ARG A 344 -4.63 9.49 10.65
CA ARG A 344 -5.05 10.36 11.76
C ARG A 344 -4.40 9.85 13.04
N VAL A 345 -3.98 10.76 13.90
CA VAL A 345 -3.39 10.44 15.20
C VAL A 345 -4.13 11.23 16.28
N ASP A 346 -4.73 10.53 17.21
CA ASP A 346 -5.36 11.11 18.39
C ASP A 346 -4.50 10.81 19.63
N THR A 347 -4.31 11.79 20.47
CA THR A 347 -3.70 11.60 21.79
C THR A 347 -4.71 10.91 22.71
N THR A 348 -4.21 10.06 23.59
CA THR A 348 -5.03 9.44 24.66
C THR A 348 -4.87 10.22 25.96
N ASP A 349 -5.55 9.79 27.03
CA ASP A 349 -5.37 10.33 28.39
C ASP A 349 -3.94 10.11 28.94
N SER A 350 -3.14 9.28 28.29
CA SER A 350 -1.73 9.05 28.62
C SER A 350 -0.82 9.71 27.59
N GLU A 351 0.17 10.47 28.06
CA GLU A 351 1.17 11.15 27.20
C GLU A 351 2.04 10.19 26.38
N ASP A 352 2.07 8.90 26.77
CA ASP A 352 2.89 7.85 26.15
C ASP A 352 2.13 7.01 25.13
N LYS A 353 0.83 7.26 24.92
CA LYS A 353 -0.06 6.46 24.09
C LYS A 353 -0.77 7.28 23.04
N PHE A 354 -0.78 6.79 21.80
CA PHE A 354 -1.39 7.44 20.65
C PHE A 354 -2.29 6.44 19.92
N ASN A 355 -3.51 6.85 19.62
CA ASN A 355 -4.37 6.09 18.71
C ASN A 355 -4.07 6.54 17.28
N VAL A 356 -3.55 5.63 16.48
CA VAL A 356 -3.21 5.87 15.08
C VAL A 356 -4.26 5.19 14.20
N PHE A 357 -4.86 5.97 13.32
CA PHE A 357 -5.94 5.53 12.43
C PHE A 357 -5.43 5.48 11.01
N GLY A 358 -5.70 4.40 10.31
CA GLY A 358 -5.29 4.15 8.93
C GLY A 358 -6.35 3.39 8.14
N ARG A 359 -6.12 3.21 6.84
CA ARG A 359 -7.07 2.53 5.95
C ARG A 359 -7.05 1.01 6.09
N GLY A 360 -5.89 0.44 6.40
CA GLY A 360 -5.73 -1.01 6.50
C GLY A 360 -4.47 -1.39 7.27
N VAL A 361 -4.26 -2.69 7.46
CA VAL A 361 -3.09 -3.23 8.17
C VAL A 361 -1.80 -2.89 7.42
N LEU A 362 -1.80 -2.98 6.08
CA LEU A 362 -0.62 -2.67 5.27
C LEU A 362 -0.23 -1.19 5.40
N HIS A 363 -1.19 -0.27 5.41
CA HIS A 363 -0.92 1.16 5.59
C HIS A 363 -0.22 1.44 6.93
N LEU A 364 -0.72 0.83 8.03
CA LEU A 364 -0.12 0.97 9.35
C LEU A 364 1.25 0.27 9.45
N SER A 365 1.41 -0.89 8.80
CA SER A 365 2.69 -1.62 8.80
C SER A 365 3.80 -0.87 8.06
N VAL A 366 3.47 -0.20 6.96
CA VAL A 366 4.41 0.66 6.22
C VAL A 366 4.90 1.81 7.11
N LEU A 367 4.01 2.46 7.87
CA LEU A 367 4.39 3.49 8.82
C LEU A 367 5.34 2.93 9.90
N ILE A 368 4.99 1.79 10.50
CA ILE A 368 5.79 1.15 11.56
C ILE A 368 7.16 0.76 11.01
N GLU A 369 7.22 0.14 9.84
CA GLU A 369 8.49 -0.28 9.24
C GLU A 369 9.38 0.91 8.85
N THR A 370 8.77 2.00 8.35
CA THR A 370 9.50 3.25 8.08
C THR A 370 10.12 3.81 9.36
N MET A 371 9.34 3.89 10.44
CA MET A 371 9.84 4.33 11.74
C MET A 371 10.93 3.42 12.30
N ARG A 372 10.78 2.10 12.14
CA ARG A 372 11.77 1.10 12.53
C ARG A 372 13.12 1.36 11.84
N ARG A 373 13.12 1.61 10.53
CA ARG A 373 14.33 1.91 9.73
C ARG A 373 14.94 3.28 10.07
N GLU A 374 14.13 4.24 10.46
CA GLU A 374 14.59 5.53 10.98
C GLU A 374 15.26 5.43 12.36
N GLY A 375 15.18 4.27 13.02
CA GLY A 375 15.79 4.00 14.33
C GLY A 375 14.86 4.22 15.52
N TYR A 376 13.55 4.23 15.32
CA TYR A 376 12.56 4.28 16.39
C TYR A 376 12.38 2.93 17.05
N GLU A 377 12.14 2.96 18.35
CA GLU A 377 11.74 1.82 19.18
C GLU A 377 10.40 2.13 19.83
N LEU A 378 9.41 1.29 19.59
CA LEU A 378 8.04 1.49 20.03
C LEU A 378 7.33 0.16 20.29
N GLN A 379 6.17 0.23 20.90
CA GLN A 379 5.24 -0.91 21.00
C GLN A 379 3.92 -0.55 20.31
N VAL A 380 3.30 -1.55 19.69
CA VAL A 380 1.99 -1.40 19.07
C VAL A 380 1.04 -2.46 19.60
N GLY A 381 -0.23 -2.08 19.73
CA GLY A 381 -1.31 -2.99 20.08
C GLY A 381 -1.88 -3.68 18.83
N ARG A 382 -2.83 -4.59 19.05
CA ARG A 382 -3.55 -5.26 17.97
C ARG A 382 -4.34 -4.25 17.13
N PRO A 383 -4.32 -4.35 15.79
CA PRO A 383 -5.20 -3.57 14.92
C PRO A 383 -6.67 -3.81 15.25
N GLN A 384 -7.46 -2.76 15.25
CA GLN A 384 -8.90 -2.80 15.51
C GLN A 384 -9.65 -2.05 14.42
N VAL A 385 -10.79 -2.57 14.00
CA VAL A 385 -11.68 -1.87 13.06
C VAL A 385 -12.42 -0.75 13.77
N ILE A 386 -12.69 0.34 13.05
CA ILE A 386 -13.43 1.48 13.57
C ILE A 386 -14.92 1.18 13.44
N ILE A 387 -15.59 1.07 14.58
CA ILE A 387 -17.03 0.92 14.65
C ILE A 387 -17.67 2.31 14.75
N LYS A 388 -18.67 2.58 13.92
CA LYS A 388 -19.41 3.84 13.87
C LYS A 388 -20.89 3.62 14.18
N GLU A 389 -21.56 4.66 14.63
CA GLU A 389 -23.01 4.69 14.68
C GLU A 389 -23.52 5.48 13.47
N ILE A 390 -24.21 4.80 12.56
CA ILE A 390 -24.77 5.37 11.34
C ILE A 390 -26.29 5.23 11.43
N ASN A 391 -27.02 6.35 11.42
CA ASN A 391 -28.47 6.40 11.55
C ASN A 391 -29.02 5.63 12.79
N GLY A 392 -28.28 5.68 13.92
CA GLY A 392 -28.64 4.98 15.15
C GLY A 392 -28.34 3.46 15.13
N VAL A 393 -27.67 2.96 14.10
CA VAL A 393 -27.27 1.55 13.98
C VAL A 393 -25.75 1.43 14.15
N LYS A 394 -25.34 0.54 15.07
CA LYS A 394 -23.92 0.17 15.22
C LYS A 394 -23.45 -0.47 13.93
N SER A 395 -22.47 0.16 13.26
CA SER A 395 -21.98 -0.22 11.93
C SER A 395 -20.49 -0.48 11.94
N GLU A 396 -20.06 -1.45 11.14
CA GLU A 396 -18.66 -1.83 10.96
C GLU A 396 -18.28 -1.82 9.46
N PRO A 397 -16.99 -1.65 9.11
CA PRO A 397 -16.57 -1.69 7.73
C PRO A 397 -16.65 -3.11 7.16
N TYR A 398 -17.11 -3.23 5.91
CA TYR A 398 -17.18 -4.46 5.12
C TYR A 398 -16.21 -4.41 3.96
N GLU A 399 -15.71 -5.58 3.59
CA GLU A 399 -14.86 -5.74 2.43
C GLU A 399 -15.39 -6.81 1.48
N THR A 400 -15.17 -6.61 0.20
CA THR A 400 -15.30 -7.65 -0.81
C THR A 400 -13.99 -8.46 -0.80
N LEU A 401 -14.09 -9.75 -0.52
CA LEU A 401 -12.99 -10.69 -0.48
C LEU A 401 -13.08 -11.62 -1.67
N SER A 402 -12.05 -11.67 -2.52
CA SER A 402 -11.94 -12.60 -3.65
C SER A 402 -10.85 -13.63 -3.37
N ILE A 403 -11.17 -14.90 -3.58
CA ILE A 403 -10.27 -16.03 -3.36
C ILE A 403 -10.28 -16.93 -4.59
N ASP A 404 -9.13 -17.11 -5.24
CA ASP A 404 -8.94 -18.12 -6.28
C ASP A 404 -8.21 -19.32 -5.66
N VAL A 405 -8.83 -20.51 -5.67
CA VAL A 405 -8.29 -21.74 -5.05
C VAL A 405 -8.52 -22.95 -5.95
N PRO A 406 -7.71 -24.01 -5.85
CA PRO A 406 -8.04 -25.30 -6.44
C PRO A 406 -9.39 -25.81 -5.94
N GLU A 407 -10.18 -26.44 -6.81
CA GLU A 407 -11.54 -26.91 -6.52
C GLU A 407 -11.60 -27.75 -5.23
N GLU A 408 -10.63 -28.62 -5.01
CA GLU A 408 -10.51 -29.46 -3.79
C GLU A 408 -10.35 -28.68 -2.49
N SER A 409 -9.88 -27.42 -2.56
CA SER A 409 -9.64 -26.53 -1.42
C SER A 409 -10.77 -25.50 -1.21
N ALA A 410 -11.70 -25.36 -2.16
CA ALA A 410 -12.77 -24.38 -2.12
C ALA A 410 -13.65 -24.51 -0.86
N SER A 411 -14.05 -25.71 -0.50
CA SER A 411 -14.86 -25.97 0.69
C SER A 411 -14.18 -25.54 1.99
N LYS A 412 -12.85 -25.69 2.08
CA LYS A 412 -12.08 -25.27 3.26
C LYS A 412 -12.03 -23.75 3.36
N ALA A 413 -11.81 -23.08 2.22
CA ALA A 413 -11.79 -21.61 2.16
C ALA A 413 -13.17 -21.04 2.54
N ILE A 414 -14.25 -21.55 1.96
CA ILE A 414 -15.63 -21.14 2.28
C ILE A 414 -15.92 -21.29 3.78
N ASN A 415 -15.54 -22.40 4.38
CA ASN A 415 -15.77 -22.64 5.81
C ASN A 415 -15.01 -21.63 6.68
N LEU A 416 -13.73 -21.36 6.38
CA LEU A 416 -12.91 -20.40 7.12
C LEU A 416 -13.48 -18.97 7.05
N VAL A 417 -13.98 -18.55 5.89
CA VAL A 417 -14.59 -17.24 5.69
C VAL A 417 -15.95 -17.15 6.42
N SER A 418 -16.78 -18.18 6.31
CA SER A 418 -18.11 -18.23 6.95
C SER A 418 -18.03 -18.20 8.48
N LEU A 419 -17.05 -18.87 9.09
CA LEU A 419 -16.79 -18.80 10.54
C LEU A 419 -16.51 -17.37 11.02
N ARG A 420 -16.04 -16.49 10.13
CA ARG A 420 -15.76 -15.08 10.37
C ARG A 420 -16.84 -14.13 9.85
N LYS A 421 -18.07 -14.65 9.67
CA LYS A 421 -19.24 -13.89 9.22
C LYS A 421 -19.15 -13.37 7.79
N GLY A 422 -18.32 -13.98 6.94
CA GLY A 422 -18.33 -13.72 5.51
C GLY A 422 -19.49 -14.44 4.82
N ASP A 423 -20.15 -13.75 3.90
CA ASP A 423 -21.23 -14.28 3.07
C ASP A 423 -20.70 -14.51 1.66
N LEU A 424 -20.89 -15.71 1.13
CA LEU A 424 -20.51 -16.05 -0.25
C LEU A 424 -21.48 -15.38 -1.22
N LEU A 425 -20.93 -14.62 -2.18
CA LEU A 425 -21.67 -13.92 -3.23
C LEU A 425 -21.60 -14.67 -4.56
N VAL A 426 -20.38 -15.07 -4.96
CA VAL A 426 -20.10 -15.71 -6.24
C VAL A 426 -19.24 -16.95 -6.03
N MET A 427 -19.55 -18.00 -6.78
CA MET A 427 -18.72 -19.20 -6.91
C MET A 427 -18.76 -19.67 -8.35
N GLU A 428 -17.65 -19.55 -9.05
CA GLU A 428 -17.57 -19.90 -10.46
C GLU A 428 -16.22 -20.52 -10.83
N PRO A 429 -16.17 -21.46 -11.79
CA PRO A 429 -14.93 -22.03 -12.27
C PRO A 429 -14.12 -20.99 -13.06
N LYS A 430 -12.79 -20.95 -12.83
CA LYS A 430 -11.84 -20.07 -13.52
C LYS A 430 -10.61 -20.88 -13.96
N GLY A 431 -10.68 -21.51 -15.10
CA GLY A 431 -9.65 -22.47 -15.54
C GLY A 431 -9.55 -23.65 -14.59
N ASP A 432 -8.35 -23.91 -14.05
CA ASP A 432 -8.12 -24.98 -13.06
C ASP A 432 -8.41 -24.56 -11.62
N LEU A 433 -8.89 -23.33 -11.41
CA LEU A 433 -9.21 -22.77 -10.09
C LEU A 433 -10.70 -22.54 -9.96
N GLN A 434 -11.16 -22.48 -8.71
CA GLN A 434 -12.49 -22.00 -8.33
C GLN A 434 -12.37 -20.57 -7.83
N HIS A 435 -13.08 -19.65 -8.47
CA HIS A 435 -13.21 -18.25 -8.02
C HIS A 435 -14.34 -18.14 -7.00
N LEU A 436 -14.03 -17.54 -5.85
CA LEU A 436 -14.96 -17.31 -4.75
C LEU A 436 -14.98 -15.83 -4.41
N GLU A 437 -16.14 -15.21 -4.37
CA GLU A 437 -16.29 -13.82 -3.93
C GLU A 437 -17.20 -13.74 -2.70
N PHE A 438 -16.78 -12.98 -1.69
CA PHE A 438 -17.47 -12.82 -0.42
C PHE A 438 -17.63 -11.36 -0.03
N THR A 439 -18.69 -11.08 0.73
CA THR A 439 -18.76 -9.90 1.59
C THR A 439 -18.42 -10.30 3.02
N ILE A 440 -17.42 -9.66 3.63
CA ILE A 440 -16.94 -9.98 4.97
C ILE A 440 -16.69 -8.71 5.81
N PRO A 441 -17.03 -8.69 7.11
CA PRO A 441 -16.58 -7.61 7.99
C PRO A 441 -15.05 -7.51 8.02
N SER A 442 -14.49 -6.30 7.91
CA SER A 442 -13.01 -6.10 7.87
C SER A 442 -12.28 -6.74 9.06
N ARG A 443 -12.91 -6.79 10.26
CA ARG A 443 -12.33 -7.50 11.41
C ARG A 443 -12.20 -9.01 11.18
N GLY A 444 -13.00 -9.59 10.30
CA GLY A 444 -12.93 -11.01 9.92
C GLY A 444 -11.72 -11.33 9.05
N LEU A 445 -11.12 -10.34 8.39
CA LEU A 445 -9.93 -10.52 7.56
C LEU A 445 -8.64 -10.61 8.39
N ILE A 446 -8.61 -10.03 9.59
CA ILE A 446 -7.41 -10.02 10.44
C ILE A 446 -6.98 -11.46 10.73
N GLY A 447 -5.81 -11.87 10.24
CA GLY A 447 -5.26 -13.22 10.35
C GLY A 447 -5.97 -14.30 9.52
N LEU A 448 -6.94 -13.97 8.67
CA LEU A 448 -7.63 -14.94 7.80
C LEU A 448 -6.74 -15.42 6.65
N ARG A 449 -5.96 -14.51 6.06
CA ARG A 449 -5.08 -14.81 4.92
C ARG A 449 -4.16 -15.98 5.21
N ASN A 450 -3.45 -15.95 6.33
CA ASN A 450 -2.51 -17.00 6.72
C ASN A 450 -3.20 -18.34 6.97
N ARG A 451 -4.43 -18.33 7.50
CA ARG A 451 -5.21 -19.55 7.68
C ARG A 451 -5.64 -20.16 6.35
N ILE A 452 -6.08 -19.34 5.40
CA ILE A 452 -6.45 -19.81 4.05
C ILE A 452 -5.22 -20.37 3.35
N LEU A 453 -4.09 -19.65 3.35
CA LEU A 453 -2.84 -20.13 2.75
C LEU A 453 -2.38 -21.46 3.36
N THR A 454 -2.46 -21.60 4.67
CA THR A 454 -2.14 -22.87 5.35
C THR A 454 -3.10 -24.01 4.93
N ALA A 455 -4.40 -23.73 4.86
CA ALA A 455 -5.43 -24.72 4.50
C ALA A 455 -5.35 -25.16 3.03
N THR A 456 -4.79 -24.31 2.18
CA THR A 456 -4.64 -24.53 0.73
C THR A 456 -3.20 -24.83 0.31
N ALA A 457 -2.31 -25.15 1.27
CA ALA A 457 -0.87 -25.38 1.03
C ALA A 457 -0.17 -24.27 0.23
N GLY A 458 -0.59 -23.01 0.43
CA GLY A 458 -0.01 -21.83 -0.24
C GLY A 458 -0.54 -21.55 -1.65
N THR A 459 -1.49 -22.34 -2.16
CA THR A 459 -1.98 -22.20 -3.55
C THR A 459 -3.07 -21.13 -3.74
N ALA A 460 -3.65 -20.62 -2.65
CA ALA A 460 -4.71 -19.62 -2.74
C ALA A 460 -4.18 -18.25 -3.16
N ILE A 461 -4.89 -17.61 -4.08
CA ILE A 461 -4.70 -16.19 -4.41
C ILE A 461 -5.81 -15.42 -3.70
N ILE A 462 -5.45 -14.48 -2.82
CA ILE A 462 -6.39 -13.79 -1.94
C ILE A 462 -6.26 -12.29 -2.14
N ASN A 463 -7.38 -11.65 -2.48
CA ASN A 463 -7.49 -10.21 -2.63
C ASN A 463 -8.71 -9.70 -1.86
N HIS A 464 -8.63 -8.50 -1.32
CA HIS A 464 -9.74 -7.86 -0.63
C HIS A 464 -9.74 -6.35 -0.87
N ARG A 465 -10.92 -5.73 -0.75
CA ARG A 465 -11.09 -4.28 -0.89
C ARG A 465 -12.21 -3.80 0.02
N PHE A 466 -12.07 -2.59 0.56
CA PHE A 466 -13.17 -1.93 1.26
C PHE A 466 -14.38 -1.77 0.33
N SER A 467 -15.57 -2.06 0.84
CA SER A 467 -16.83 -1.87 0.15
C SER A 467 -17.62 -0.73 0.77
N GLU A 468 -18.17 -0.93 1.96
CA GLU A 468 -19.03 0.03 2.63
C GLU A 468 -19.04 -0.18 4.15
N TYR A 469 -19.75 0.69 4.88
CA TYR A 469 -20.13 0.45 6.26
C TYR A 469 -21.50 -0.19 6.33
N GLY A 470 -21.60 -1.35 6.97
CA GLY A 470 -22.84 -2.09 7.18
C GLY A 470 -23.11 -2.40 8.65
N PRO A 471 -24.29 -2.95 8.97
CA PRO A 471 -24.65 -3.29 10.35
C PRO A 471 -23.67 -4.26 10.99
N PHE A 472 -23.39 -4.08 12.29
CA PHE A 472 -22.50 -4.97 13.04
C PHE A 472 -23.07 -6.40 13.13
N LYS A 473 -22.37 -7.39 12.58
CA LYS A 473 -22.80 -8.82 12.51
C LYS A 473 -22.63 -9.61 13.82
N GLY A 474 -22.43 -8.94 14.95
CA GLY A 474 -22.20 -9.63 16.23
C GLY A 474 -20.79 -10.21 16.34
N GLU A 475 -20.46 -10.78 17.47
CA GLU A 475 -19.16 -11.40 17.73
C GLU A 475 -19.00 -12.71 16.96
N PHE A 476 -17.77 -13.06 16.60
CA PHE A 476 -17.41 -14.39 16.12
C PHE A 476 -16.29 -14.97 16.97
N SER A 477 -16.28 -16.27 17.11
CA SER A 477 -15.24 -16.98 17.84
C SER A 477 -13.94 -16.93 17.03
N GLU A 478 -12.93 -16.26 17.55
CA GLU A 478 -11.57 -16.41 17.07
C GLU A 478 -10.98 -17.70 17.66
N ASP A 479 -10.57 -18.62 16.80
CA ASP A 479 -9.90 -19.85 17.21
C ASP A 479 -8.42 -19.52 17.57
N ILE A 480 -8.23 -18.83 18.71
CA ILE A 480 -6.94 -18.30 19.14
C ILE A 480 -6.31 -19.31 20.10
N LYS A 481 -5.20 -19.89 19.68
CA LYS A 481 -4.39 -20.74 20.56
C LYS A 481 -3.70 -19.94 21.66
N GLY A 482 -3.39 -20.60 22.78
CA GLY A 482 -2.70 -19.98 23.89
C GLY A 482 -1.28 -19.53 23.52
N ALA A 483 -0.73 -18.56 24.25
CA ALA A 483 0.65 -18.14 24.12
C ALA A 483 1.57 -18.98 25.04
N ILE A 484 2.77 -19.29 24.56
CA ILE A 484 3.87 -19.74 25.42
C ILE A 484 4.62 -18.50 25.86
N VAL A 485 4.63 -18.22 27.16
CA VAL A 485 5.17 -16.99 27.74
C VAL A 485 6.37 -17.30 28.61
N SER A 486 7.47 -16.55 28.44
CA SER A 486 8.65 -16.75 29.30
C SER A 486 8.41 -16.29 30.75
N SER A 487 8.66 -17.17 31.71
CA SER A 487 8.63 -16.87 33.13
C SER A 487 9.99 -16.50 33.72
N ALA A 488 11.05 -16.50 32.91
CA ALA A 488 12.41 -16.19 33.32
C ALA A 488 13.14 -15.34 32.26
N ALA A 489 14.12 -14.55 32.68
CA ALA A 489 14.97 -13.74 31.82
C ALA A 489 16.35 -14.37 31.68
N GLY A 490 16.89 -14.40 30.46
CA GLY A 490 18.20 -14.95 30.12
C GLY A 490 18.26 -15.52 28.74
N LYS A 491 19.24 -16.37 28.44
CA LYS A 491 19.39 -17.00 27.11
C LYS A 491 18.61 -18.32 27.07
N ALA A 492 17.82 -18.49 26.01
CA ALA A 492 17.07 -19.71 25.75
C ALA A 492 18.03 -20.89 25.49
N THR A 493 17.80 -22.02 26.13
CA THR A 493 18.66 -23.22 26.02
C THR A 493 18.05 -24.24 25.09
N ALA A 494 18.89 -24.92 24.31
CA ALA A 494 18.46 -26.03 23.45
C ALA A 494 17.70 -27.11 24.25
N TYR A 495 18.16 -27.42 25.43
CA TYR A 495 17.54 -28.42 26.30
C TYR A 495 16.10 -28.05 26.73
N ALA A 496 15.84 -26.78 27.03
CA ALA A 496 14.50 -26.35 27.43
C ALA A 496 13.54 -26.31 26.26
N ILE A 497 14.01 -25.86 25.08
CA ILE A 497 13.20 -25.82 23.84
C ILE A 497 12.84 -27.26 23.43
N ASP A 498 13.81 -28.18 23.38
CA ASP A 498 13.61 -29.58 23.03
C ASP A 498 12.54 -30.26 23.89
N ARG A 499 12.55 -30.01 25.19
CA ARG A 499 11.55 -30.58 26.11
C ARG A 499 10.15 -30.02 25.98
N LEU A 500 10.01 -28.86 25.39
CA LEU A 500 8.73 -28.13 25.32
C LEU A 500 8.17 -28.09 23.91
N GLN A 501 8.92 -28.50 22.87
CA GLN A 501 8.48 -28.42 21.46
C GLN A 501 7.22 -29.27 21.17
N ASP A 502 6.95 -30.33 21.93
CA ASP A 502 5.70 -31.12 21.81
C ASP A 502 4.46 -30.35 22.26
N ARG A 503 4.65 -29.23 23.00
CA ARG A 503 3.55 -28.43 23.55
C ARG A 503 3.16 -27.25 22.66
N GLY A 504 3.96 -26.94 21.65
CA GLY A 504 3.68 -25.84 20.75
C GLY A 504 4.85 -25.49 19.83
N ARG A 505 4.70 -24.39 19.11
CA ARG A 505 5.70 -23.88 18.17
C ARG A 505 6.41 -22.67 18.77
N PHE A 506 7.73 -22.58 18.62
CA PHE A 506 8.53 -21.49 19.17
C PHE A 506 8.82 -20.41 18.12
N PHE A 507 8.96 -19.15 18.59
CA PHE A 507 9.28 -17.96 17.81
C PHE A 507 10.69 -17.44 18.06
N ILE A 508 11.46 -18.14 18.90
CA ILE A 508 12.80 -17.78 19.32
C ILE A 508 13.84 -18.83 18.93
N ASP A 509 15.07 -18.38 18.78
CA ASP A 509 16.21 -19.24 18.51
C ASP A 509 16.92 -19.72 19.80
N ILE A 510 17.77 -20.73 19.64
CA ILE A 510 18.69 -21.17 20.69
C ILE A 510 19.69 -20.05 20.99
N ASN A 511 19.98 -19.81 22.27
CA ASN A 511 20.85 -18.73 22.78
C ASN A 511 20.30 -17.31 22.59
N GLU A 512 19.09 -17.14 22.10
CA GLU A 512 18.43 -15.84 22.04
C GLU A 512 18.15 -15.31 23.47
N GLU A 513 18.40 -14.02 23.70
CA GLU A 513 18.05 -13.36 24.97
C GLU A 513 16.54 -13.14 25.04
N ILE A 514 15.92 -13.60 26.12
CA ILE A 514 14.49 -13.46 26.38
C ILE A 514 14.26 -12.83 27.77
N TYR A 515 13.08 -12.24 27.93
CA TYR A 515 12.69 -11.61 29.19
C TYR A 515 11.35 -12.14 29.71
N ILE A 516 11.05 -11.88 30.97
CA ILE A 516 9.80 -12.29 31.63
C ILE A 516 8.61 -11.58 30.98
N GLY A 517 7.60 -12.36 30.58
CA GLY A 517 6.41 -11.84 29.88
C GLY A 517 6.54 -11.76 28.35
N GLN A 518 7.71 -12.09 27.79
CA GLN A 518 7.86 -12.23 26.34
C GLN A 518 7.08 -13.47 25.86
N VAL A 519 6.30 -13.31 24.79
CA VAL A 519 5.65 -14.41 24.09
C VAL A 519 6.70 -15.08 23.21
N VAL A 520 7.05 -16.30 23.55
CA VAL A 520 8.16 -17.06 22.93
C VAL A 520 7.67 -18.20 22.06
N GLY A 521 6.36 -18.40 21.96
CA GLY A 521 5.76 -19.43 21.13
C GLY A 521 4.24 -19.48 21.24
N GLU A 522 3.64 -20.35 20.42
CA GLU A 522 2.22 -20.69 20.39
C GLU A 522 1.98 -22.04 21.06
N ASN A 523 1.07 -22.10 22.01
CA ASN A 523 0.66 -23.34 22.67
C ASN A 523 -0.23 -24.18 21.73
N SER A 524 -0.14 -25.50 21.81
CA SER A 524 -1.07 -26.41 21.13
C SER A 524 -2.50 -26.34 21.70
N LYS A 525 -2.68 -25.80 22.91
CA LYS A 525 -3.97 -25.59 23.61
C LYS A 525 -4.35 -24.12 23.59
N ASP A 526 -5.61 -23.83 23.88
CA ASP A 526 -6.18 -22.47 23.86
C ASP A 526 -5.79 -21.62 25.09
N THR A 527 -5.11 -22.20 26.08
CA THR A 527 -4.69 -21.53 27.32
C THR A 527 -3.23 -21.10 27.25
N ASP A 528 -2.92 -19.92 27.79
CA ASP A 528 -1.55 -19.45 27.89
C ASP A 528 -0.75 -20.32 28.90
N MET A 529 0.54 -20.49 28.61
CA MET A 529 1.44 -21.32 29.36
C MET A 529 2.74 -20.57 29.71
N GLY A 530 3.00 -20.37 31.01
CA GLY A 530 4.27 -19.84 31.47
C GLY A 530 5.35 -20.93 31.49
N VAL A 531 6.50 -20.64 30.84
CA VAL A 531 7.63 -21.60 30.75
C VAL A 531 8.95 -20.98 31.14
N ASN A 532 9.86 -21.80 31.65
CA ASN A 532 11.24 -21.40 31.94
C ASN A 532 12.17 -22.01 30.88
N LEU A 533 12.61 -21.18 29.91
CA LEU A 533 13.46 -21.59 28.78
C LEU A 533 14.97 -21.44 29.04
N ILE A 534 15.37 -20.92 30.21
CA ILE A 534 16.79 -20.73 30.52
C ILE A 534 17.40 -21.93 31.30
N LYS A 535 16.59 -22.93 31.65
CA LYS A 535 17.08 -24.12 32.37
C LYS A 535 18.00 -24.95 31.47
N GLY A 536 19.25 -25.12 31.92
CA GLY A 536 20.19 -26.06 31.32
C GLY A 536 19.99 -27.50 31.79
N LYS A 537 20.60 -28.45 31.07
CA LYS A 537 20.69 -29.85 31.50
C LYS A 537 21.49 -29.90 32.81
N GLN A 538 20.90 -30.38 33.89
CA GLN A 538 21.66 -30.64 35.12
C GLN A 538 22.63 -31.79 34.86
N LEU A 539 23.91 -31.55 35.03
CA LEU A 539 24.94 -32.59 34.98
C LEU A 539 24.76 -33.50 36.19
N THR A 540 24.22 -34.69 35.96
CA THR A 540 24.23 -35.75 36.97
C THR A 540 25.51 -36.57 36.79
N ASN A 541 26.20 -36.90 37.90
CA ASN A 541 27.46 -37.66 37.93
C ASN A 541 27.34 -39.14 37.48
N MET A 542 26.21 -39.56 36.93
CA MET A 542 26.04 -40.87 36.31
C MET A 542 26.41 -40.84 34.85
N ARG A 543 27.62 -41.26 34.52
CA ARG A 543 28.02 -41.64 33.15
C ARG A 543 27.22 -42.88 32.72
N LYS A 544 26.07 -42.73 32.11
CA LYS A 544 25.55 -43.70 31.19
C LYS A 544 26.29 -43.44 29.85
N SER A 545 27.24 -44.31 29.55
CA SER A 545 27.83 -44.47 28.20
C SER A 545 26.73 -44.99 27.26
N GLY A 546 26.12 -44.11 26.51
CA GLY A 546 25.09 -44.47 25.56
C GLY A 546 24.51 -43.21 24.96
N THR A 547 24.90 -42.92 23.73
CA THR A 547 24.25 -42.03 22.75
C THR A 547 23.70 -40.73 23.32
N ASP A 548 24.48 -39.67 23.24
CA ASP A 548 23.93 -38.33 23.11
C ASP A 548 23.18 -38.30 21.76
N ASP A 549 21.89 -38.65 21.78
CA ASP A 549 21.02 -38.42 20.63
C ASP A 549 21.06 -36.93 20.32
N ALA A 550 21.45 -36.60 19.11
CA ALA A 550 21.47 -35.22 18.64
C ALA A 550 20.06 -34.64 18.81
N MET A 551 19.92 -33.59 19.61
CA MET A 551 18.64 -32.92 19.83
C MET A 551 18.11 -32.42 18.49
N LYS A 552 16.96 -32.92 18.06
CA LYS A 552 16.26 -32.45 16.86
C LYS A 552 15.29 -31.37 17.27
N ILE A 553 15.71 -30.12 17.18
CA ILE A 553 14.87 -28.96 17.48
C ILE A 553 14.22 -28.48 16.19
N ALA A 554 12.89 -28.33 16.22
CA ALA A 554 12.14 -27.74 15.12
C ALA A 554 12.58 -26.29 14.87
N PRO A 555 12.68 -25.84 13.61
CA PRO A 555 12.99 -24.44 13.31
C PRO A 555 11.95 -23.50 13.93
N LYS A 556 12.39 -22.32 14.33
CA LYS A 556 11.47 -21.29 14.82
C LYS A 556 10.50 -20.85 13.71
N VAL A 557 9.36 -20.35 14.13
CA VAL A 557 8.44 -19.66 13.22
C VAL A 557 8.88 -18.20 13.14
N ASP A 558 9.30 -17.75 11.96
CA ASP A 558 9.60 -16.35 11.70
C ASP A 558 8.35 -15.66 11.15
N PHE A 559 7.98 -14.55 11.77
CA PHE A 559 6.88 -13.71 11.35
C PHE A 559 7.39 -12.40 10.74
N SER A 560 6.80 -11.99 9.64
CA SER A 560 6.90 -10.62 9.15
C SER A 560 6.22 -9.64 10.12
N LEU A 561 6.42 -8.34 9.93
CA LEU A 561 5.77 -7.32 10.75
C LEU A 561 4.24 -7.44 10.68
N GLU A 562 3.69 -7.61 9.48
CA GLU A 562 2.27 -7.77 9.23
C GLU A 562 1.71 -9.01 9.95
N GLU A 563 2.39 -10.13 9.81
CA GLU A 563 2.00 -11.38 10.48
C GLU A 563 2.02 -11.24 12.00
N CYS A 564 3.04 -10.55 12.56
CA CYS A 564 3.06 -10.23 13.99
C CYS A 564 1.86 -9.38 14.40
N MET A 565 1.54 -8.31 13.63
CA MET A 565 0.42 -7.41 13.92
C MET A 565 -0.93 -8.13 13.89
N GLU A 566 -1.11 -9.08 12.97
CA GLU A 566 -2.31 -9.90 12.87
C GLU A 566 -2.40 -10.99 13.94
N TYR A 567 -1.23 -11.49 14.39
CA TYR A 567 -1.14 -12.59 15.36
C TYR A 567 -1.37 -12.16 16.80
N ILE A 568 -0.87 -10.97 17.22
CA ILE A 568 -0.96 -10.51 18.60
C ILE A 568 -2.41 -10.44 19.11
N LYS A 569 -2.59 -10.78 20.37
CA LYS A 569 -3.88 -10.74 21.07
C LYS A 569 -4.15 -9.36 21.67
N VAL A 570 -5.38 -9.15 22.14
CA VAL A 570 -5.81 -7.89 22.78
C VAL A 570 -4.99 -7.57 24.04
N ASP A 571 -4.51 -8.59 24.75
CA ASP A 571 -3.69 -8.50 25.97
C ASP A 571 -2.18 -8.53 25.70
N GLU A 572 -1.77 -8.32 24.43
CA GLU A 572 -0.38 -8.37 23.98
C GLU A 572 0.01 -7.08 23.26
N TYR A 573 1.30 -6.76 23.32
CA TYR A 573 1.95 -5.74 22.50
C TYR A 573 3.00 -6.38 21.61
N LEU A 574 3.15 -5.83 20.42
CA LEU A 574 4.29 -6.07 19.56
C LEU A 574 5.35 -4.99 19.83
N GLU A 575 6.50 -5.39 20.34
CA GLU A 575 7.69 -4.58 20.48
C GLU A 575 8.41 -4.52 19.14
N VAL A 576 8.54 -3.32 18.61
CA VAL A 576 9.19 -3.04 17.32
C VAL A 576 10.45 -2.23 17.59
N THR A 577 11.59 -2.78 17.17
CA THR A 577 12.89 -2.14 17.28
C THR A 577 13.61 -2.21 15.93
N PRO A 578 14.67 -1.42 15.70
CA PRO A 578 15.46 -1.50 14.47
C PRO A 578 15.96 -2.91 14.12
N ALA A 579 16.27 -3.73 15.13
CA ALA A 579 16.85 -5.05 14.93
C ALA A 579 15.85 -6.21 15.11
N SER A 580 14.79 -6.03 15.90
CA SER A 580 13.96 -7.17 16.35
C SER A 580 12.47 -6.85 16.40
N LEU A 581 11.65 -7.89 16.21
CA LEU A 581 10.23 -7.91 16.47
C LEU A 581 9.98 -8.91 17.60
N ARG A 582 9.36 -8.47 18.70
CA ARG A 582 9.08 -9.32 19.87
C ARG A 582 7.66 -9.11 20.35
N MET A 583 6.93 -10.17 20.56
CA MET A 583 5.60 -10.12 21.17
C MET A 583 5.71 -10.25 22.68
N ARG A 584 4.87 -9.55 23.44
CA ARG A 584 4.85 -9.61 24.89
C ARG A 584 3.45 -9.44 25.48
N LYS A 585 3.21 -10.03 26.64
CA LYS A 585 2.00 -9.74 27.42
C LYS A 585 2.06 -8.32 28.01
N ILE A 586 0.93 -7.62 28.00
CA ILE A 586 0.78 -6.29 28.65
C ILE A 586 1.01 -6.44 30.14
N THR A 587 0.38 -7.44 30.73
CA THR A 587 0.56 -7.83 32.15
C THR A 587 0.81 -9.32 32.23
N PHE A 588 1.91 -9.72 32.82
CA PHE A 588 2.23 -11.12 33.10
C PHE A 588 2.70 -11.29 34.52
N ARG A 589 2.09 -12.23 35.25
CA ARG A 589 2.54 -12.66 36.56
C ARG A 589 3.09 -14.07 36.38
N PRO A 590 4.40 -14.28 36.60
CA PRO A 590 5.07 -15.57 36.42
C PRO A 590 4.61 -16.64 37.37
#